data_df79daa12d43641ca6cdb7addfd3619b
#
_entry.id   df79daa12d43641ca6cdb7addfd3619b
#
_cell.length_a   1.000
_cell.length_b   1.000
_cell.length_c   1.000
_cell.angle_alpha   90.00
_cell.angle_beta   90.00
_cell.angle_gamma   90.00
#
_symmetry.space_group_name_H-M   'P 1'
#
loop_
_entity.id
_entity.type
_entity.pdbx_description
1 polymer ?
#
loop_
_entity_poly.entity_id
_entity_poly.type
_entity_poly.pdbx_seq_one_letter_code
_entity_poly.pdbx_strand_id
1 'polypeptide(L)'
;MAKKYFEYYDEVFSEGELTLREKSLIALAVAHAIQCPYCIDSFTQKCLERGSNMGEMTEAVHVATAIRGGASLVHGIQTRNIAEKLSM
;
A
#
# COMPACT_ATOMS: atom_id res chain seq x y z
N MET A 1 -6.90 -25.37 3.05
CA MET A 1 -5.97 -24.25 3.23
C MET A 1 -6.54 -22.92 2.73
N ALA A 2 -7.07 -22.89 1.51
CA ALA A 2 -7.69 -21.67 0.97
C ALA A 2 -8.83 -21.17 1.83
N LYS A 3 -9.67 -22.06 2.36
CA LYS A 3 -10.78 -21.68 3.24
C LYS A 3 -10.30 -20.93 4.49
N LYS A 4 -9.22 -21.39 5.12
CA LYS A 4 -8.66 -20.76 6.31
C LYS A 4 -8.08 -19.38 5.98
N TYR A 5 -7.49 -19.23 4.81
CA TYR A 5 -6.98 -17.93 4.35
C TYR A 5 -8.12 -16.94 4.17
N PHE A 6 -9.21 -17.34 3.53
CA PHE A 6 -10.35 -16.44 3.30
C PHE A 6 -11.08 -16.10 4.59
N GLU A 7 -11.14 -17.01 5.55
CA GLU A 7 -11.66 -16.72 6.87
C GLU A 7 -10.82 -15.66 7.59
N TYR A 8 -9.49 -15.79 7.51
CA TYR A 8 -8.56 -14.80 8.04
C TYR A 8 -8.73 -13.45 7.32
N TYR A 9 -8.84 -13.45 6.00
CA TYR A 9 -9.05 -12.26 5.20
C TYR A 9 -10.31 -11.49 5.65
N ASP A 10 -11.40 -12.21 5.80
CA ASP A 10 -12.67 -11.62 6.24
C ASP A 10 -12.57 -11.04 7.65
N GLU A 11 -11.86 -11.70 8.53
CA GLU A 11 -11.63 -11.20 9.88
C GLU A 11 -10.77 -9.94 9.88
N VAL A 12 -9.74 -9.89 9.05
CA VAL A 12 -8.90 -8.69 8.89
C VAL A 12 -9.73 -7.51 8.44
N PHE A 13 -10.65 -7.73 7.50
CA PHE A 13 -11.52 -6.68 6.97
C PHE A 13 -12.85 -6.57 7.72
N SER A 14 -12.84 -6.78 9.02
CA SER A 14 -13.95 -6.48 9.91
C SER A 14 -13.60 -5.30 10.81
N GLU A 15 -14.61 -4.69 11.44
CA GLU A 15 -14.39 -3.60 12.40
C GLU A 15 -13.57 -4.09 13.59
N GLY A 16 -12.56 -3.32 13.97
CA GLY A 16 -11.73 -3.57 15.13
C GLY A 16 -11.28 -2.24 15.71
N GLU A 17 -10.02 -2.14 16.09
CA GLU A 17 -9.44 -0.85 16.51
C GLU A 17 -9.45 0.17 15.38
N LEU A 18 -9.36 -0.31 14.14
CA LEU A 18 -9.50 0.51 12.95
C LEU A 18 -10.87 0.25 12.31
N THR A 19 -11.44 1.28 11.73
CA THR A 19 -12.71 1.15 11.00
C THR A 19 -12.48 0.46 9.66
N LEU A 20 -13.56 -0.05 9.06
CA LEU A 20 -13.50 -0.59 7.70
C LEU A 20 -13.05 0.47 6.69
N ARG A 21 -13.45 1.73 6.90
CA ARG A 21 -13.04 2.84 6.06
C ARG A 21 -11.51 3.02 6.12
N GLU A 22 -10.95 3.03 7.32
CA GLU A 22 -9.50 3.14 7.51
C GLU A 22 -8.76 1.95 6.90
N LYS A 23 -9.26 0.75 7.13
CA LYS A 23 -8.67 -0.47 6.57
C LYS A 23 -8.70 -0.47 5.05
N SER A 24 -9.74 0.08 4.43
CA SER A 24 -9.85 0.20 2.97
C SER A 24 -8.82 1.17 2.40
N LEU A 25 -8.56 2.28 3.08
CA LEU A 25 -7.52 3.24 2.68
C LEU A 25 -6.13 2.63 2.81
N ILE A 26 -5.88 1.88 3.89
CA ILE A 26 -4.62 1.16 4.08
C ILE A 26 -4.43 0.15 2.94
N ALA A 27 -5.48 -0.62 2.64
CA ALA A 27 -5.43 -1.63 1.58
C ALA A 27 -5.17 -0.99 0.21
N LEU A 28 -5.75 0.18 -0.05
CA LEU A 28 -5.52 0.93 -1.29
C LEU A 28 -4.04 1.35 -1.41
N ALA A 29 -3.47 1.87 -0.34
CA ALA A 29 -2.06 2.25 -0.31
C ALA A 29 -1.15 1.03 -0.54
N VAL A 30 -1.44 -0.08 0.14
CA VAL A 30 -0.68 -1.33 -0.03
C VAL A 30 -0.80 -1.84 -1.47
N ALA A 31 -2.00 -1.79 -2.06
CA ALA A 31 -2.24 -2.21 -3.43
C ALA A 31 -1.37 -1.44 -4.43
N HIS A 32 -1.21 -0.14 -4.22
CA HIS A 32 -0.32 0.68 -5.04
C HIS A 32 1.14 0.32 -4.79
N ALA A 33 1.52 0.12 -3.53
CA ALA A 33 2.90 -0.20 -3.18
C ALA A 33 3.36 -1.53 -3.80
N ILE A 34 2.50 -2.53 -3.84
CA ILE A 34 2.81 -3.84 -4.44
C ILE A 34 2.44 -3.92 -5.92
N GLN A 35 1.89 -2.84 -6.47
CA GLN A 35 1.53 -2.76 -7.89
C GLN A 35 0.56 -3.86 -8.33
N CYS A 36 -0.57 -3.95 -7.64
CA CYS A 36 -1.61 -4.93 -7.94
C CYS A 36 -2.82 -4.25 -8.58
N PRO A 37 -2.94 -4.23 -9.92
CA PRO A 37 -4.05 -3.54 -10.59
C PRO A 37 -5.43 -4.03 -10.16
N TYR A 38 -5.59 -5.33 -9.96
CA TYR A 38 -6.84 -5.90 -9.47
C TYR A 38 -7.19 -5.35 -8.08
N CYS A 39 -6.20 -5.29 -7.18
CA CYS A 39 -6.40 -4.77 -5.83
C CYS A 39 -6.71 -3.28 -5.85
N ILE A 40 -6.06 -2.52 -6.74
CA ILE A 40 -6.32 -1.09 -6.90
C ILE A 40 -7.78 -0.86 -7.28
N ASP A 41 -8.27 -1.58 -8.27
CA ASP A 41 -9.67 -1.47 -8.71
C ASP A 41 -10.63 -1.84 -7.58
N SER A 42 -10.41 -2.99 -6.96
CA SER A 42 -11.27 -3.50 -5.90
C SER A 42 -11.32 -2.56 -4.69
N PHE A 43 -10.17 -2.07 -4.22
CA PHE A 43 -10.12 -1.24 -3.02
C PHE A 43 -10.49 0.22 -3.28
N THR A 44 -10.36 0.71 -4.50
CA THR A 44 -10.93 2.01 -4.87
C THR A 44 -12.45 1.97 -4.70
N GLN A 45 -13.10 0.92 -5.19
CA GLN A 45 -14.54 0.75 -5.03
C GLN A 45 -14.93 0.65 -3.56
N LYS A 46 -14.21 -0.15 -2.77
CA LYS A 46 -14.49 -0.32 -1.35
C LYS A 46 -14.30 0.97 -0.56
N CYS A 47 -13.28 1.76 -0.88
CA CYS A 47 -13.09 3.07 -0.26
C CYS A 47 -14.30 3.97 -0.48
N LEU A 48 -14.80 4.03 -1.72
CA LEU A 48 -15.98 4.83 -2.04
C LEU A 48 -17.22 4.32 -1.31
N GLU A 49 -17.43 3.01 -1.29
CA GLU A 49 -18.57 2.38 -0.59
C GLU A 49 -18.56 2.67 0.90
N ARG A 50 -17.38 2.86 1.47
CA ARG A 50 -17.19 3.08 2.92
C ARG A 50 -16.96 4.54 3.28
N GLY A 51 -17.29 5.44 2.37
CA GLY A 51 -17.35 6.87 2.63
C GLY A 51 -16.07 7.65 2.46
N SER A 52 -15.04 7.07 1.87
CA SER A 52 -13.84 7.83 1.53
C SER A 52 -14.08 8.68 0.29
N ASN A 53 -13.40 9.81 0.23
CA ASN A 53 -13.47 10.70 -0.94
C ASN A 53 -12.19 10.65 -1.75
N MET A 54 -12.20 11.29 -2.91
CA MET A 54 -11.04 11.32 -3.82
C MET A 54 -9.80 11.92 -3.13
N GLY A 55 -9.97 12.96 -2.33
CA GLY A 55 -8.85 13.58 -1.61
C GLY A 55 -8.15 12.60 -0.68
N GLU A 56 -8.92 11.86 0.10
CA GLU A 56 -8.38 10.87 1.03
C GLU A 56 -7.68 9.73 0.29
N MET A 57 -8.28 9.25 -0.79
CA MET A 57 -7.68 8.19 -1.61
C MET A 57 -6.38 8.67 -2.26
N THR A 58 -6.35 9.91 -2.75
CA THR A 58 -5.16 10.51 -3.32
C THR A 58 -4.04 10.61 -2.30
N GLU A 59 -4.35 11.01 -1.07
CA GLU A 59 -3.36 11.04 0.00
C GLU A 59 -2.82 9.65 0.34
N ALA A 60 -3.66 8.63 0.34
CA ALA A 60 -3.24 7.23 0.54
C ALA A 60 -2.23 6.81 -0.53
N VAL A 61 -2.49 7.17 -1.80
CA VAL A 61 -1.57 6.90 -2.91
C VAL A 61 -0.24 7.63 -2.70
N HIS A 62 -0.29 8.89 -2.25
CA HIS A 62 0.93 9.65 -1.97
C HIS A 62 1.75 9.06 -0.83
N VAL A 63 1.09 8.51 0.19
CA VAL A 63 1.81 7.79 1.26
C VAL A 63 2.58 6.61 0.68
N ALA A 64 1.94 5.82 -0.17
CA ALA A 64 2.60 4.70 -0.85
C ALA A 64 3.77 5.16 -1.70
N THR A 65 3.59 6.26 -2.44
CA THR A 65 4.62 6.87 -3.27
C THR A 65 5.82 7.31 -2.45
N ALA A 66 5.58 7.99 -1.33
CA ALA A 66 6.64 8.47 -0.45
C ALA A 66 7.47 7.31 0.12
N ILE A 67 6.81 6.24 0.55
CA ILE A 67 7.51 5.07 1.10
C ILE A 67 8.33 4.37 0.01
N ARG A 68 7.76 4.16 -1.17
CA ARG A 68 8.46 3.51 -2.27
C ARG A 68 9.62 4.36 -2.79
N GLY A 69 9.40 5.66 -2.94
CA GLY A 69 10.44 6.60 -3.36
C GLY A 69 11.56 6.67 -2.33
N GLY A 70 11.23 6.72 -1.05
CA GLY A 70 12.20 6.71 0.03
C GLY A 70 13.06 5.45 0.04
N ALA A 71 12.45 4.29 -0.18
CA ALA A 71 13.17 3.02 -0.28
C ALA A 71 14.17 3.05 -1.45
N SER A 72 13.74 3.55 -2.61
CA SER A 72 14.62 3.68 -3.77
C SER A 72 15.79 4.62 -3.50
N LEU A 73 15.53 5.73 -2.83
CA LEU A 73 16.56 6.70 -2.49
C LEU A 73 17.61 6.10 -1.54
N VAL A 74 17.16 5.35 -0.54
CA VAL A 74 18.07 4.67 0.39
C VAL A 74 18.94 3.65 -0.34
N HIS A 75 18.34 2.87 -1.25
CA HIS A 75 19.10 1.92 -2.07
C HIS A 75 20.07 2.62 -3.03
N GLY A 76 19.82 3.87 -3.40
CA GLY A 76 20.74 4.69 -4.20
C GLY A 76 22.08 4.89 -3.53
N ILE A 77 22.13 4.87 -2.20
CA ILE A 77 23.38 4.92 -1.44
C ILE A 77 24.29 3.73 -1.80
N GLN A 78 23.70 2.56 -2.01
CA GLN A 78 24.43 1.36 -2.43
C GLN A 78 25.12 1.59 -3.78
N THR A 79 24.39 2.17 -4.74
CA THR A 79 24.96 2.53 -6.05
C THR A 79 26.16 3.44 -5.89
N ARG A 80 26.03 4.48 -5.08
CA ARG A 80 27.10 5.45 -4.83
C ARG A 80 28.31 4.78 -4.21
N ASN A 81 28.10 3.91 -3.21
CA ASN A 81 29.19 3.20 -2.54
C ASN A 81 29.94 2.27 -3.50
N ILE A 82 29.22 1.59 -4.38
CA ILE A 82 29.83 0.72 -5.40
C ILE A 82 30.65 1.54 -6.38
N ALA A 83 30.08 2.64 -6.88
CA ALA A 83 30.78 3.52 -7.82
C ALA A 83 32.05 4.10 -7.21
N GLU A 84 32.01 4.53 -5.96
CA GLU A 84 33.19 5.03 -5.25
C GLU A 84 34.29 3.97 -5.11
N LYS A 85 33.92 2.73 -4.80
CA LYS A 85 34.86 1.60 -4.73
C LYS A 85 35.54 1.32 -6.06
N LEU A 86 34.77 1.35 -7.16
CA LEU A 86 35.28 1.02 -8.49
C LEU A 86 36.17 2.12 -9.07
N SER A 87 36.00 3.37 -8.63
CA SER A 87 36.80 4.49 -9.11
C SER A 87 38.10 4.67 -8.33
N MET A 88 38.31 3.88 -7.30
CA MET A 88 39.57 3.83 -6.57
C MET A 88 40.47 2.75 -7.11
#